data_736c24287408bc1da1a12486823fdf61
#
_entry.id   736c24287408bc1da1a12486823fdf61
#
_cell.length_a   1.000
_cell.length_b   1.000
_cell.length_c   1.000
_cell.angle_alpha   90.00
_cell.angle_beta   90.00
_cell.angle_gamma   90.00
#
_symmetry.space_group_name_H-M   'P 1'
#
loop_
_entity.id
_entity.type
_entity.pdbx_description
1 polymer ?
#
loop_
_entity_poly.entity_id
_entity_poly.type
_entity_poly.pdbx_seq_one_letter_code
_entity_poly.pdbx_strand_id
1 'polypeptide(L)'
;MNVKRLQSVYRYLNHWADPVYKWRSSIGQCPLCGRRPFLSLGPSPLMTRCLSCAATVTGLSLIPVMQSHLGPSASTKDAYELSSYGATLIWLEKHMHSTTKSEYFPEHPTGATVGSILNQDVQKLTFPDACFDLVTSNQVFEHVPDDVAGYHETYRVLRPGGAMIFSVPLYDASSTLHTAELRNGKVVFFGEPEFHDSRIGGAKSAPVFWQHSRHDICSRVMQAGFTKAELQEITIAPSQRRPALVVYAIK
;
A
#
# COMPACT_ATOMS: atom_id res chain seq x y z
N MET A 1 -21.52 7.58 15.72
CA MET A 1 -20.54 6.49 15.53
C MET A 1 -20.71 5.99 14.11
N ASN A 2 -19.66 6.10 13.26
CA ASN A 2 -19.79 5.93 11.79
C ASN A 2 -19.98 4.45 11.43
N VAL A 3 -20.99 4.11 10.62
CA VAL A 3 -21.34 2.74 10.18
C VAL A 3 -20.14 1.98 9.58
N LYS A 4 -19.24 2.69 8.87
CA LYS A 4 -17.99 2.13 8.33
C LYS A 4 -16.99 1.69 9.43
N ARG A 5 -17.01 2.34 10.59
CA ARG A 5 -16.23 1.94 11.78
C ARG A 5 -16.75 0.65 12.40
N LEU A 6 -18.08 0.49 12.43
CA LEU A 6 -18.74 -0.71 12.94
C LEU A 6 -18.49 -1.92 12.03
N GLN A 7 -18.50 -1.75 10.71
CA GLN A 7 -18.20 -2.85 9.76
C GLN A 7 -16.75 -3.33 9.87
N SER A 8 -15.79 -2.41 10.09
CA SER A 8 -14.40 -2.78 10.33
C SER A 8 -14.23 -3.56 11.64
N VAL A 9 -14.95 -3.18 12.69
CA VAL A 9 -14.95 -3.88 13.99
C VAL A 9 -15.65 -5.24 13.86
N TYR A 10 -16.74 -5.34 13.11
CA TYR A 10 -17.50 -6.59 12.91
C TYR A 10 -16.67 -7.63 12.13
N ARG A 11 -15.94 -7.24 11.08
CA ARG A 11 -15.00 -8.13 10.38
C ARG A 11 -13.88 -8.62 11.31
N TYR A 12 -13.43 -7.78 12.21
CA TYR A 12 -12.46 -8.13 13.24
C TYR A 12 -13.03 -9.12 14.26
N LEU A 13 -14.29 -8.96 14.68
CA LEU A 13 -14.95 -9.81 15.65
C LEU A 13 -15.27 -11.22 15.11
N ASN A 14 -15.52 -11.36 13.81
CA ASN A 14 -15.74 -12.68 13.19
C ASN A 14 -14.46 -13.56 13.17
N HIS A 15 -13.26 -13.00 13.32
CA HIS A 15 -12.04 -13.76 13.56
C HIS A 15 -11.86 -14.20 15.03
N TRP A 16 -12.73 -13.76 15.93
CA TRP A 16 -12.70 -14.21 17.34
C TRP A 16 -13.09 -15.69 17.49
N ALA A 17 -13.72 -16.27 16.50
CA ALA A 17 -14.11 -17.68 16.50
C ALA A 17 -12.96 -18.66 16.21
N ASP A 18 -11.77 -18.16 15.86
CA ASP A 18 -10.60 -19.03 15.66
C ASP A 18 -9.85 -19.24 17.00
N PRO A 19 -10.01 -20.41 17.65
CA PRO A 19 -9.39 -20.70 18.94
C PRO A 19 -7.85 -20.74 18.89
N VAL A 20 -7.24 -20.71 17.70
CA VAL A 20 -5.80 -20.78 17.47
C VAL A 20 -5.12 -19.40 17.67
N TYR A 21 -5.84 -18.29 17.52
CA TYR A 21 -5.25 -16.95 17.57
C TYR A 21 -5.62 -16.18 18.84
N LYS A 22 -4.83 -16.37 19.91
CA LYS A 22 -4.96 -15.53 21.10
C LYS A 22 -4.65 -14.06 20.73
N TRP A 23 -5.59 -13.15 21.04
CA TRP A 23 -5.35 -11.70 20.90
C TRP A 23 -4.19 -11.23 21.79
N ARG A 24 -3.49 -10.21 21.36
CA ARG A 24 -2.41 -9.55 22.10
C ARG A 24 -2.62 -8.05 22.07
N SER A 25 -2.29 -7.39 23.17
CA SER A 25 -2.25 -5.92 23.25
C SER A 25 -0.91 -5.43 23.73
N SER A 26 -0.53 -4.24 23.33
CA SER A 26 0.69 -3.56 23.81
C SER A 26 0.58 -2.06 23.61
N ILE A 27 1.43 -1.32 24.27
CA ILE A 27 1.65 0.09 23.93
C ILE A 27 2.74 0.13 22.86
N GLY A 28 2.44 0.78 21.73
CA GLY A 28 3.36 0.99 20.60
C GLY A 28 3.45 2.47 20.23
N GLN A 29 4.38 2.79 19.34
CA GLN A 29 4.58 4.14 18.82
C GLN A 29 3.85 4.28 17.47
N CYS A 30 2.62 4.80 17.51
CA CYS A 30 1.86 5.06 16.30
C CYS A 30 2.44 6.28 15.55
N PRO A 31 2.83 6.15 14.28
CA PRO A 31 3.40 7.28 13.52
C PRO A 31 2.43 8.46 13.32
N LEU A 32 1.10 8.21 13.43
CA LEU A 32 0.08 9.27 13.29
C LEU A 32 -0.29 9.95 14.62
N CYS A 33 -0.34 9.20 15.72
CA CYS A 33 -0.93 9.70 16.96
C CYS A 33 -0.06 9.48 18.21
N GLY A 34 1.22 9.11 18.05
CA GLY A 34 2.18 8.97 19.14
C GLY A 34 2.01 7.67 19.92
N ARG A 35 2.41 7.66 21.17
CA ARG A 35 2.34 6.46 22.03
C ARG A 35 0.90 6.08 22.31
N ARG A 36 0.46 4.90 21.81
CA ARG A 36 -0.93 4.42 21.86
C ARG A 36 -1.02 2.91 22.09
N PRO A 37 -2.16 2.42 22.61
CA PRO A 37 -2.43 0.99 22.65
C PRO A 37 -2.70 0.43 21.25
N PHE A 38 -2.18 -0.76 21.03
CA PHE A 38 -2.40 -1.58 19.84
C PHE A 38 -3.04 -2.90 20.22
N LEU A 39 -3.91 -3.40 19.35
CA LEU A 39 -4.54 -4.72 19.44
C LEU A 39 -4.16 -5.55 18.22
N SER A 40 -3.62 -6.75 18.46
CA SER A 40 -3.31 -7.76 17.44
C SER A 40 -4.25 -8.94 17.59
N LEU A 41 -5.00 -9.27 16.54
CA LEU A 41 -5.95 -10.37 16.47
C LEU A 41 -5.43 -11.55 15.65
N GLY A 42 -4.23 -11.47 15.09
CA GLY A 42 -3.64 -12.53 14.27
C GLY A 42 -2.21 -12.24 13.84
N PRO A 43 -1.63 -13.13 13.02
CA PRO A 43 -0.22 -13.05 12.64
C PRO A 43 0.09 -11.96 11.62
N SER A 44 -0.89 -11.59 10.77
CA SER A 44 -0.68 -10.58 9.73
C SER A 44 -0.61 -9.16 10.31
N PRO A 45 0.28 -8.28 9.81
CA PRO A 45 0.30 -6.86 10.16
C PRO A 45 -1.04 -6.14 9.90
N LEU A 46 -1.85 -6.62 8.95
CA LEU A 46 -3.22 -6.15 8.72
C LEU A 46 -4.16 -6.40 9.91
N MET A 47 -3.86 -7.40 10.73
CA MET A 47 -4.65 -7.78 11.90
C MET A 47 -4.19 -7.08 13.19
N THR A 48 -3.19 -6.19 13.11
CA THR A 48 -2.73 -5.36 14.24
C THR A 48 -3.10 -3.91 13.97
N ARG A 49 -3.79 -3.28 14.94
CA ARG A 49 -4.32 -1.92 14.79
C ARG A 49 -3.99 -1.02 15.98
N CYS A 50 -3.75 0.24 15.70
CA CYS A 50 -3.78 1.30 16.70
C CYS A 50 -5.23 1.55 17.16
N LEU A 51 -5.49 1.47 18.46
CA LEU A 51 -6.85 1.65 19.01
C LEU A 51 -7.33 3.11 18.96
N SER A 52 -6.43 4.09 18.79
CA SER A 52 -6.80 5.51 18.69
C SER A 52 -7.23 5.92 17.28
N CYS A 53 -6.41 5.64 16.23
CA CYS A 53 -6.73 6.03 14.86
C CYS A 53 -7.33 4.89 14.03
N ALA A 54 -7.40 3.69 14.57
CA ALA A 54 -7.88 2.46 13.91
C ALA A 54 -7.06 2.02 12.67
N ALA A 55 -5.93 2.67 12.39
CA ALA A 55 -5.05 2.28 11.29
C ALA A 55 -4.38 0.92 11.56
N THR A 56 -4.27 0.10 10.52
CA THR A 56 -3.51 -1.16 10.59
C THR A 56 -2.01 -0.89 10.62
N VAL A 57 -1.24 -1.83 11.15
CA VAL A 57 0.24 -1.76 11.06
C VAL A 57 0.68 -1.69 9.60
N THR A 58 0.08 -2.45 8.68
CA THR A 58 0.35 -2.35 7.24
C THR A 58 0.16 -0.92 6.74
N GLY A 59 -0.97 -0.27 7.07
CA GLY A 59 -1.23 1.11 6.66
C GLY A 59 -0.32 2.16 7.32
N LEU A 60 0.31 1.83 8.46
CA LEU A 60 1.23 2.71 9.18
C LEU A 60 2.70 2.47 8.80
N SER A 61 3.03 1.31 8.21
CA SER A 61 4.41 0.85 8.05
C SER A 61 5.25 1.66 7.07
N LEU A 62 4.61 2.31 6.09
CA LEU A 62 5.31 3.15 5.13
C LEU A 62 5.86 4.43 5.79
N ILE A 63 5.16 4.94 6.82
CA ILE A 63 5.47 6.23 7.44
C ILE A 63 6.90 6.31 8.02
N PRO A 64 7.40 5.33 8.80
CA PRO A 64 8.78 5.38 9.29
C PRO A 64 9.82 5.38 8.15
N VAL A 65 9.56 4.66 7.05
CA VAL A 65 10.45 4.63 5.89
C VAL A 65 10.45 5.99 5.17
N MET A 66 9.26 6.59 4.98
CA MET A 66 9.11 7.93 4.42
C MET A 66 9.85 8.98 5.28
N GLN A 67 9.68 8.93 6.61
CA GLN A 67 10.36 9.84 7.53
C GLN A 67 11.88 9.71 7.45
N SER A 68 12.39 8.49 7.33
CA SER A 68 13.82 8.23 7.17
C SER A 68 14.37 8.77 5.85
N HIS A 69 13.63 8.60 4.73
CA HIS A 69 14.02 9.10 3.41
C HIS A 69 13.97 10.63 3.33
N LEU A 70 12.87 11.22 3.77
CA LEU A 70 12.62 12.66 3.61
C LEU A 70 13.39 13.53 4.62
N GLY A 71 13.63 13.00 5.82
CA GLY A 71 14.23 13.76 6.91
C GLY A 71 13.44 15.04 7.23
N PRO A 72 14.11 16.15 7.55
CA PRO A 72 13.46 17.44 7.86
C PRO A 72 12.91 18.16 6.62
N SER A 73 13.20 17.70 5.41
CA SER A 73 12.83 18.37 4.16
C SER A 73 11.43 18.00 3.63
N ALA A 74 10.66 17.19 4.34
CA ALA A 74 9.33 16.74 3.90
C ALA A 74 8.41 17.90 3.46
N SER A 75 8.39 19.00 4.22
CA SER A 75 7.54 20.17 3.92
C SER A 75 7.92 20.97 2.66
N THR A 76 9.00 20.59 1.98
CA THR A 76 9.45 21.19 0.70
C THR A 76 9.30 20.23 -0.48
N LYS A 77 8.76 19.03 -0.26
CA LYS A 77 8.70 17.93 -1.21
C LYS A 77 7.29 17.62 -1.65
N ASP A 78 7.15 17.17 -2.90
CA ASP A 78 5.88 16.79 -3.50
C ASP A 78 5.72 15.27 -3.51
N ALA A 79 4.55 14.79 -3.07
CA ALA A 79 4.24 13.37 -3.02
C ALA A 79 3.05 12.99 -3.92
N TYR A 80 3.09 11.75 -4.38
CA TYR A 80 1.96 11.09 -5.01
C TYR A 80 1.60 9.81 -4.25
N GLU A 81 0.35 9.66 -3.88
CA GLU A 81 -0.22 8.45 -3.25
C GLU A 81 -1.22 7.79 -4.20
N LEU A 82 -1.01 6.50 -4.46
CA LEU A 82 -1.86 5.69 -5.35
C LEU A 82 -3.20 5.29 -4.70
N SER A 83 -3.62 6.02 -3.68
CA SER A 83 -4.89 5.78 -3.00
C SER A 83 -5.46 7.09 -2.46
N SER A 84 -6.77 7.23 -2.45
CA SER A 84 -7.47 8.41 -1.93
C SER A 84 -7.78 8.33 -0.43
N TYR A 85 -7.25 7.32 0.28
CA TYR A 85 -7.51 7.09 1.70
C TYR A 85 -6.36 6.35 2.38
N GLY A 86 -6.34 6.35 3.70
CA GLY A 86 -5.43 5.55 4.50
C GLY A 86 -4.51 6.37 5.38
N ALA A 87 -3.72 5.66 6.20
CA ALA A 87 -2.82 6.27 7.16
C ALA A 87 -1.66 7.01 6.49
N THR A 88 -1.14 6.45 5.41
CA THR A 88 -0.08 7.04 4.59
C THR A 88 -0.52 8.40 4.05
N LEU A 89 -1.70 8.46 3.40
CA LEU A 89 -2.24 9.72 2.86
C LEU A 89 -2.43 10.77 3.95
N ILE A 90 -3.01 10.41 5.11
CA ILE A 90 -3.20 11.34 6.23
C ILE A 90 -1.86 11.95 6.68
N TRP A 91 -0.80 11.14 6.70
CA TRP A 91 0.52 11.62 7.06
C TRP A 91 1.09 12.54 5.98
N LEU A 92 0.99 12.16 4.70
CA LEU A 92 1.47 12.94 3.56
C LEU A 92 0.80 14.32 3.50
N GLU A 93 -0.53 14.39 3.55
CA GLU A 93 -1.30 15.64 3.52
C GLU A 93 -0.93 16.59 4.66
N LYS A 94 -0.43 16.07 5.78
CA LYS A 94 -0.02 16.87 6.93
C LYS A 94 1.42 17.38 6.86
N HIS A 95 2.32 16.65 6.20
CA HIS A 95 3.77 16.87 6.34
C HIS A 95 4.47 17.27 5.04
N MET A 96 3.89 16.94 3.87
CA MET A 96 4.48 17.27 2.58
C MET A 96 4.11 18.70 2.14
N HIS A 97 4.88 19.26 1.19
CA HIS A 97 4.53 20.54 0.54
C HIS A 97 3.23 20.38 -0.24
N SER A 98 3.15 19.37 -1.08
CA SER A 98 1.93 19.00 -1.79
C SER A 98 1.75 17.47 -1.82
N THR A 99 0.49 17.04 -1.88
CA THR A 99 0.15 15.61 -2.01
C THR A 99 -0.92 15.45 -3.07
N THR A 100 -0.55 14.80 -4.16
CA THR A 100 -1.49 14.33 -5.19
C THR A 100 -1.95 12.93 -4.79
N LYS A 101 -3.24 12.64 -4.97
CA LYS A 101 -3.83 11.32 -4.72
C LYS A 101 -4.75 10.92 -5.84
N SER A 102 -4.86 9.63 -6.10
CA SER A 102 -5.74 9.08 -7.12
C SER A 102 -6.38 7.76 -6.72
N GLU A 103 -7.28 7.30 -7.54
CA GLU A 103 -7.81 5.93 -7.55
C GLU A 103 -7.87 5.44 -8.99
N TYR A 104 -8.07 4.16 -9.17
CA TYR A 104 -8.31 3.58 -10.49
C TYR A 104 -9.79 3.28 -10.70
N PHE A 105 -10.38 3.93 -11.70
CA PHE A 105 -11.75 3.73 -12.15
C PHE A 105 -11.73 3.31 -13.62
N PRO A 106 -11.81 2.01 -13.94
CA PRO A 106 -11.64 1.50 -15.30
C PRO A 106 -12.69 2.04 -16.29
N GLU A 107 -13.86 2.46 -15.80
CA GLU A 107 -14.96 3.00 -16.59
C GLU A 107 -14.73 4.45 -17.05
N HIS A 108 -13.69 5.12 -16.54
CA HIS A 108 -13.42 6.53 -16.80
C HIS A 108 -12.05 6.71 -17.47
N PRO A 109 -11.88 7.74 -18.32
CA PRO A 109 -10.57 8.05 -18.90
C PRO A 109 -9.54 8.36 -17.83
N THR A 110 -8.30 7.87 -18.00
CA THR A 110 -7.16 8.23 -17.16
C THR A 110 -6.93 9.74 -17.20
N GLY A 111 -6.70 10.39 -16.06
CA GLY A 111 -6.58 11.83 -15.90
C GLY A 111 -7.91 12.56 -15.67
N ALA A 112 -9.04 11.90 -15.82
CA ALA A 112 -10.34 12.48 -15.48
C ALA A 112 -10.54 12.56 -13.96
N THR A 113 -11.43 13.45 -13.53
CA THR A 113 -11.88 13.53 -12.13
C THR A 113 -13.23 12.82 -11.97
N VAL A 114 -13.30 11.84 -11.09
CA VAL A 114 -14.51 11.10 -10.74
C VAL A 114 -14.96 11.55 -9.35
N GLY A 115 -16.03 12.34 -9.29
CA GLY A 115 -16.39 13.06 -8.05
C GLY A 115 -15.31 14.09 -7.70
N SER A 116 -14.57 13.86 -6.61
CA SER A 116 -13.44 14.69 -6.18
C SER A 116 -12.09 13.97 -6.26
N ILE A 117 -12.04 12.81 -6.92
CA ILE A 117 -10.87 11.93 -6.95
C ILE A 117 -10.33 11.87 -8.38
N LEU A 118 -9.02 12.06 -8.52
CA LEU A 118 -8.34 11.92 -9.79
C LEU A 118 -8.30 10.43 -10.19
N ASN A 119 -8.70 10.10 -11.43
CA ASN A 119 -8.55 8.76 -11.98
C ASN A 119 -7.16 8.60 -12.60
N GLN A 120 -6.39 7.61 -12.15
CA GLN A 120 -5.10 7.26 -12.73
C GLN A 120 -4.95 5.74 -12.87
N ASP A 121 -4.44 5.32 -14.02
CA ASP A 121 -3.88 3.99 -14.20
C ASP A 121 -2.37 4.07 -13.96
N VAL A 122 -1.88 3.37 -12.96
CA VAL A 122 -0.45 3.39 -12.63
C VAL A 122 0.43 2.83 -13.76
N GLN A 123 -0.13 2.03 -14.67
CA GLN A 123 0.57 1.51 -15.85
C GLN A 123 0.79 2.60 -16.93
N LYS A 124 0.05 3.72 -16.84
CA LYS A 124 0.11 4.86 -17.78
C LYS A 124 -0.35 6.14 -17.10
N LEU A 125 0.50 6.70 -16.26
CA LEU A 125 0.21 7.93 -15.53
C LEU A 125 0.17 9.15 -16.47
N THR A 126 -0.77 10.06 -16.22
CA THR A 126 -0.89 11.30 -17.01
C THR A 126 0.03 12.42 -16.54
N PHE A 127 0.81 12.19 -15.49
CA PHE A 127 1.75 13.18 -14.96
C PHE A 127 2.99 13.33 -15.85
N PRO A 128 3.64 14.52 -15.86
CA PRO A 128 4.92 14.72 -16.53
C PRO A 128 6.04 13.95 -15.85
N ASP A 129 7.17 13.80 -16.54
CA ASP A 129 8.39 13.24 -15.99
C ASP A 129 8.92 14.08 -14.82
N ALA A 130 9.53 13.42 -13.84
CA ALA A 130 10.27 14.06 -12.73
C ALA A 130 9.46 15.16 -12.00
N CYS A 131 8.20 14.89 -11.68
CA CYS A 131 7.31 15.85 -11.00
C CYS A 131 7.11 15.57 -9.50
N PHE A 132 7.47 14.39 -9.00
CA PHE A 132 7.34 14.02 -7.59
C PHE A 132 8.68 13.67 -6.94
N ASP A 133 8.81 13.94 -5.64
CA ASP A 133 9.94 13.51 -4.82
C ASP A 133 9.68 12.16 -4.15
N LEU A 134 8.41 11.83 -3.96
CA LEU A 134 7.98 10.59 -3.32
C LEU A 134 6.73 10.04 -4.01
N VAL A 135 6.73 8.74 -4.30
CA VAL A 135 5.52 8.00 -4.68
C VAL A 135 5.28 6.90 -3.65
N THR A 136 4.05 6.81 -3.17
CA THR A 136 3.66 5.81 -2.17
C THR A 136 2.46 4.98 -2.63
N SER A 137 2.44 3.71 -2.19
CA SER A 137 1.37 2.79 -2.51
C SER A 137 1.23 1.73 -1.41
N ASN A 138 0.01 1.41 -1.04
CA ASN A 138 -0.25 0.43 0.01
C ASN A 138 -1.29 -0.58 -0.45
N GLN A 139 -0.85 -1.82 -0.74
CA GLN A 139 -1.70 -2.92 -1.20
C GLN A 139 -2.42 -2.56 -2.51
N VAL A 140 -1.66 -2.17 -3.55
CA VAL A 140 -2.17 -1.79 -4.88
C VAL A 140 -1.53 -2.64 -5.98
N PHE A 141 -0.20 -2.83 -5.98
CA PHE A 141 0.51 -3.44 -7.11
C PHE A 141 0.15 -4.91 -7.36
N GLU A 142 -0.37 -5.63 -6.38
CA GLU A 142 -0.93 -6.96 -6.56
C GLU A 142 -2.18 -6.98 -7.45
N HIS A 143 -2.83 -5.82 -7.62
CA HIS A 143 -4.03 -5.61 -8.43
C HIS A 143 -3.75 -4.98 -9.80
N VAL A 144 -2.48 -4.68 -10.11
CA VAL A 144 -2.07 -4.07 -11.37
C VAL A 144 -1.75 -5.16 -12.39
N PRO A 145 -2.44 -5.24 -13.53
CA PRO A 145 -2.21 -6.30 -14.53
C PRO A 145 -0.77 -6.40 -15.01
N ASP A 146 -0.12 -5.27 -15.30
CA ASP A 146 1.31 -5.17 -15.61
C ASP A 146 2.01 -4.33 -14.52
N ASP A 147 2.45 -4.98 -13.46
CA ASP A 147 3.12 -4.33 -12.33
C ASP A 147 4.45 -3.69 -12.74
N VAL A 148 5.15 -4.28 -13.72
CA VAL A 148 6.43 -3.75 -14.22
C VAL A 148 6.20 -2.44 -14.98
N ALA A 149 5.15 -2.35 -15.80
CA ALA A 149 4.76 -1.07 -16.42
C ALA A 149 4.44 -0.01 -15.34
N GLY A 150 3.76 -0.40 -14.26
CA GLY A 150 3.51 0.48 -13.12
C GLY A 150 4.79 0.95 -12.42
N TYR A 151 5.79 0.08 -12.25
CA TYR A 151 7.10 0.47 -11.70
C TYR A 151 7.84 1.44 -12.63
N HIS A 152 7.79 1.22 -13.96
CA HIS A 152 8.38 2.13 -14.96
C HIS A 152 7.74 3.52 -14.91
N GLU A 153 6.43 3.62 -14.85
CA GLU A 153 5.72 4.89 -14.74
C GLU A 153 6.03 5.61 -13.42
N THR A 154 6.07 4.85 -12.32
CA THR A 154 6.48 5.40 -11.02
C THR A 154 7.91 5.94 -11.07
N TYR A 155 8.83 5.20 -11.69
CA TYR A 155 10.20 5.67 -11.92
C TYR A 155 10.22 6.94 -12.78
N ARG A 156 9.46 6.98 -13.88
CA ARG A 156 9.39 8.13 -14.80
C ARG A 156 8.99 9.41 -14.08
N VAL A 157 7.92 9.36 -13.29
CA VAL A 157 7.36 10.55 -12.62
C VAL A 157 8.18 11.00 -11.40
N LEU A 158 9.05 10.16 -10.85
CA LEU A 158 9.95 10.54 -9.76
C LEU A 158 11.09 11.44 -10.26
N ARG A 159 11.44 12.44 -9.47
CA ARG A 159 12.66 13.24 -9.62
C ARG A 159 13.90 12.39 -9.33
N PRO A 160 15.08 12.72 -9.89
CA PRO A 160 16.34 12.10 -9.47
C PRO A 160 16.53 12.20 -7.94
N GLY A 161 16.88 11.08 -7.30
CA GLY A 161 16.97 10.96 -5.84
C GLY A 161 15.64 10.83 -5.11
N GLY A 162 14.51 10.87 -5.84
CA GLY A 162 13.19 10.55 -5.29
C GLY A 162 13.01 9.06 -5.01
N ALA A 163 12.01 8.72 -4.21
CA ALA A 163 11.77 7.35 -3.79
C ALA A 163 10.36 6.85 -4.10
N MET A 164 10.27 5.56 -4.42
CA MET A 164 9.05 4.77 -4.35
C MET A 164 9.05 3.95 -3.06
N ILE A 165 8.00 4.09 -2.25
CA ILE A 165 7.85 3.37 -0.98
C ILE A 165 6.47 2.71 -0.98
N PHE A 166 6.44 1.37 -0.96
CA PHE A 166 5.18 0.65 -1.07
C PHE A 166 5.14 -0.65 -0.29
N SER A 167 3.94 -1.18 -0.09
CA SER A 167 3.72 -2.53 0.42
C SER A 167 2.74 -3.29 -0.45
N VAL A 168 2.97 -4.58 -0.55
CA VAL A 168 2.08 -5.60 -1.12
C VAL A 168 2.09 -6.83 -0.23
N PRO A 169 1.11 -7.75 -0.33
CA PRO A 169 1.24 -9.06 0.28
C PRO A 169 2.48 -9.77 -0.28
N LEU A 170 3.39 -10.16 0.59
CA LEU A 170 4.61 -10.87 0.21
C LEU A 170 4.58 -12.30 0.70
N TYR A 171 4.82 -13.21 -0.22
CA TYR A 171 4.84 -14.66 0.01
C TYR A 171 6.28 -15.18 0.11
N ASP A 172 6.46 -16.26 0.85
CA ASP A 172 7.75 -16.96 0.97
C ASP A 172 7.87 -18.04 -0.13
N ALA A 173 7.68 -17.61 -1.38
CA ALA A 173 7.83 -18.42 -2.58
C ALA A 173 9.16 -18.08 -3.26
N SER A 174 9.74 -18.99 -4.03
CA SER A 174 11.01 -18.77 -4.73
C SER A 174 10.96 -17.62 -5.75
N SER A 175 9.79 -17.36 -6.32
CA SER A 175 9.55 -16.29 -7.29
C SER A 175 8.11 -15.78 -7.22
N THR A 176 7.89 -14.57 -7.70
CA THR A 176 6.56 -13.99 -7.89
C THR A 176 5.75 -14.83 -8.88
N LEU A 177 4.50 -15.12 -8.51
CA LEU A 177 3.56 -15.89 -9.32
C LEU A 177 2.57 -14.94 -10.01
N HIS A 178 2.43 -15.08 -11.33
CA HIS A 178 1.38 -14.45 -12.12
C HIS A 178 0.10 -15.30 -12.00
N THR A 179 -0.96 -14.75 -11.44
CA THR A 179 -2.19 -15.50 -11.10
C THR A 179 -3.36 -15.19 -12.01
N ALA A 180 -3.34 -14.04 -12.70
CA ALA A 180 -4.39 -13.63 -13.63
C ALA A 180 -3.85 -12.66 -14.68
N GLU A 181 -4.57 -12.52 -15.78
CA GLU A 181 -4.28 -11.53 -16.83
C GLU A 181 -5.56 -10.86 -17.35
N LEU A 182 -5.42 -9.73 -18.02
CA LEU A 182 -6.50 -9.09 -18.77
C LEU A 182 -6.51 -9.59 -20.23
N ARG A 183 -7.60 -10.26 -20.65
CA ARG A 183 -7.88 -10.61 -22.06
C ARG A 183 -9.15 -9.92 -22.51
N ASN A 184 -9.04 -9.05 -23.52
CA ASN A 184 -10.19 -8.32 -24.07
C ASN A 184 -11.03 -7.61 -22.99
N GLY A 185 -10.36 -6.98 -21.99
CA GLY A 185 -11.00 -6.28 -20.88
C GLY A 185 -11.62 -7.17 -19.80
N LYS A 186 -11.41 -8.50 -19.87
CA LYS A 186 -11.88 -9.46 -18.86
C LYS A 186 -10.70 -10.07 -18.11
N VAL A 187 -10.87 -10.23 -16.80
CA VAL A 187 -9.89 -10.93 -15.97
C VAL A 187 -10.00 -12.43 -16.20
N VAL A 188 -8.87 -13.07 -16.53
CA VAL A 188 -8.73 -14.52 -16.70
C VAL A 188 -7.73 -15.01 -15.66
N PHE A 189 -8.19 -15.87 -14.75
CA PHE A 189 -7.35 -16.49 -13.73
C PHE A 189 -6.71 -17.78 -14.24
N PHE A 190 -5.46 -18.03 -13.82
CA PHE A 190 -4.72 -19.26 -14.18
C PHE A 190 -4.95 -20.40 -13.17
N GLY A 191 -5.65 -20.12 -12.08
CA GLY A 191 -6.01 -21.06 -11.02
C GLY A 191 -7.27 -20.62 -10.30
N GLU A 192 -7.35 -20.91 -9.02
CA GLU A 192 -8.47 -20.43 -8.18
C GLU A 192 -8.51 -18.89 -8.15
N PRO A 193 -9.67 -18.27 -8.43
CA PRO A 193 -9.80 -16.81 -8.41
C PRO A 193 -9.54 -16.23 -7.03
N GLU A 194 -8.63 -15.26 -6.95
CA GLU A 194 -8.34 -14.52 -5.73
C GLU A 194 -8.78 -13.06 -5.88
N PHE A 195 -9.50 -12.56 -4.87
CA PHE A 195 -9.99 -11.18 -4.81
C PHE A 195 -9.77 -10.60 -3.43
N HIS A 196 -9.37 -9.34 -3.39
CA HIS A 196 -9.37 -8.55 -2.16
C HIS A 196 -10.60 -7.63 -2.09
N ASP A 197 -10.86 -7.13 -0.89
CA ASP A 197 -11.87 -6.09 -0.67
C ASP A 197 -11.27 -4.73 -1.03
N SER A 198 -11.95 -3.97 -1.87
CA SER A 198 -11.63 -2.57 -2.13
C SER A 198 -12.57 -1.67 -1.32
N ARG A 199 -12.04 -0.56 -0.82
CA ARG A 199 -12.87 0.44 -0.12
C ARG A 199 -13.85 1.12 -1.06
N ILE A 200 -13.51 1.25 -2.34
CA ILE A 200 -14.35 1.89 -3.37
C ILE A 200 -15.28 0.86 -3.99
N GLY A 201 -14.75 -0.27 -4.48
CA GLY A 201 -15.51 -1.31 -5.15
C GLY A 201 -16.29 -2.24 -4.22
N GLY A 202 -15.95 -2.28 -2.92
CA GLY A 202 -16.60 -3.16 -1.95
C GLY A 202 -15.89 -4.50 -1.74
N ALA A 203 -16.65 -5.48 -1.24
CA ALA A 203 -16.11 -6.81 -0.97
C ALA A 203 -15.81 -7.56 -2.26
N LYS A 204 -14.65 -8.26 -2.30
CA LYS A 204 -14.21 -9.11 -3.43
C LYS A 204 -14.26 -8.40 -4.78
N SER A 205 -13.91 -7.10 -4.82
CA SER A 205 -13.97 -6.28 -6.03
C SER A 205 -12.62 -6.06 -6.71
N ALA A 206 -11.51 -6.34 -6.02
CA ALA A 206 -10.16 -6.17 -6.56
C ALA A 206 -9.53 -7.54 -6.88
N PRO A 207 -9.42 -7.92 -8.16
CA PRO A 207 -8.77 -9.18 -8.56
C PRO A 207 -7.27 -9.11 -8.25
N VAL A 208 -6.67 -10.24 -7.86
CA VAL A 208 -5.24 -10.37 -7.63
C VAL A 208 -4.60 -10.91 -8.91
N PHE A 209 -3.66 -10.15 -9.48
CA PHE A 209 -2.87 -10.54 -10.65
C PHE A 209 -1.54 -11.16 -10.26
N TRP A 210 -1.00 -10.78 -9.08
CA TRP A 210 0.33 -11.16 -8.63
C TRP A 210 0.34 -11.60 -7.17
N GLN A 211 0.91 -12.77 -6.92
CA GLN A 211 1.39 -13.16 -5.59
C GLN A 211 2.89 -12.88 -5.54
N HIS A 212 3.26 -11.69 -5.05
CA HIS A 212 4.64 -11.24 -5.04
C HIS A 212 5.50 -12.04 -4.06
N SER A 213 6.69 -12.47 -4.50
CA SER A 213 7.67 -13.12 -3.64
C SER A 213 8.55 -12.09 -2.92
N ARG A 214 8.82 -12.33 -1.63
CA ARG A 214 9.80 -11.55 -0.88
C ARG A 214 11.23 -11.68 -1.42
N HIS A 215 11.50 -12.72 -2.22
CA HIS A 215 12.84 -13.01 -2.73
C HIS A 215 13.16 -12.31 -4.06
N ASP A 216 12.14 -11.89 -4.81
CA ASP A 216 12.36 -11.28 -6.13
C ASP A 216 11.71 -9.90 -6.31
N ILE A 217 10.86 -9.42 -5.40
CA ILE A 217 10.16 -8.14 -5.53
C ILE A 217 11.12 -6.97 -5.77
N CYS A 218 12.26 -6.91 -5.06
CA CYS A 218 13.24 -5.85 -5.25
C CYS A 218 13.88 -5.90 -6.65
N SER A 219 14.20 -7.09 -7.15
CA SER A 219 14.76 -7.25 -8.50
C SER A 219 13.75 -6.91 -9.60
N ARG A 220 12.46 -7.20 -9.39
CA ARG A 220 11.37 -6.77 -10.29
C ARG A 220 11.27 -5.24 -10.36
N VAL A 221 11.30 -4.58 -9.22
CA VAL A 221 11.28 -3.10 -9.14
C VAL A 221 12.51 -2.49 -9.84
N MET A 222 13.69 -3.07 -9.64
CA MET A 222 14.92 -2.59 -10.27
C MET A 222 14.92 -2.70 -11.81
N GLN A 223 14.11 -3.56 -12.40
CA GLN A 223 13.92 -3.63 -13.86
C GLN A 223 13.39 -2.31 -14.43
N ALA A 224 12.68 -1.51 -13.64
CA ALA A 224 12.18 -0.20 -14.04
C ALA A 224 13.25 0.92 -14.05
N GLY A 225 14.48 0.62 -13.66
CA GLY A 225 15.60 1.58 -13.68
C GLY A 225 15.98 2.16 -12.32
N PHE A 226 15.31 1.77 -11.23
CA PHE A 226 15.70 2.20 -9.88
C PHE A 226 17.15 1.79 -9.57
N THR A 227 17.91 2.69 -8.96
CA THR A 227 19.33 2.48 -8.63
C THR A 227 19.51 1.59 -7.41
N LYS A 228 18.49 1.56 -6.54
CA LYS A 228 18.43 0.75 -5.33
C LYS A 228 17.01 0.29 -5.10
N ALA A 229 16.82 -0.95 -4.67
CA ALA A 229 15.58 -1.44 -4.06
C ALA A 229 15.93 -2.38 -2.91
N GLU A 230 15.28 -2.19 -1.78
CA GLU A 230 15.46 -3.03 -0.59
C GLU A 230 14.14 -3.29 0.12
N LEU A 231 14.08 -4.41 0.83
CA LEU A 231 12.94 -4.79 1.65
C LEU A 231 13.24 -4.43 3.11
N GLN A 232 12.41 -3.56 3.70
CA GLN A 232 12.55 -3.13 5.08
C GLN A 232 11.49 -3.80 5.97
N GLU A 233 11.91 -4.28 7.14
CA GLU A 233 11.05 -4.90 8.15
C GLU A 233 10.66 -3.85 9.20
N ILE A 234 9.36 -3.57 9.31
CA ILE A 234 8.84 -2.52 10.18
C ILE A 234 8.01 -3.12 11.32
N THR A 235 8.43 -2.83 12.54
CA THR A 235 7.70 -3.16 13.77
C THR A 235 7.27 -1.88 14.48
N ILE A 236 5.96 -1.68 14.64
CA ILE A 236 5.37 -0.47 15.27
C ILE A 236 4.93 -0.75 16.70
N ALA A 237 4.47 -1.96 16.98
CA ALA A 237 3.95 -2.34 18.27
C ALA A 237 4.49 -3.70 18.73
N PRO A 238 4.86 -3.88 20.03
CA PRO A 238 5.32 -5.17 20.55
C PRO A 238 4.30 -6.31 20.43
N SER A 239 2.99 -6.00 20.33
CA SER A 239 1.94 -7.00 20.09
C SER A 239 1.88 -7.50 18.66
N GLN A 240 2.54 -6.82 17.72
CA GLN A 240 2.68 -7.25 16.34
C GLN A 240 3.46 -8.58 16.29
N ARG A 241 2.94 -9.57 15.55
CA ARG A 241 3.52 -10.93 15.54
C ARG A 241 4.55 -11.13 14.44
N ARG A 242 4.42 -10.37 13.34
CA ARG A 242 5.35 -10.37 12.21
C ARG A 242 5.60 -8.93 11.80
N PRO A 243 6.81 -8.56 11.38
CA PRO A 243 7.06 -7.25 10.83
C PRO A 243 6.18 -7.00 9.60
N ALA A 244 5.82 -5.76 9.35
CA ALA A 244 5.32 -5.34 8.05
C ALA A 244 6.51 -5.21 7.10
N LEU A 245 6.36 -5.70 5.88
CA LEU A 245 7.39 -5.62 4.86
C LEU A 245 7.09 -4.44 3.94
N VAL A 246 8.06 -3.56 3.76
CA VAL A 246 7.97 -2.36 2.94
C VAL A 246 9.09 -2.38 1.91
N VAL A 247 8.75 -2.21 0.65
CA VAL A 247 9.73 -2.03 -0.42
C VAL A 247 10.09 -0.56 -0.50
N TYR A 248 11.38 -0.27 -0.47
CA TYR A 248 11.96 1.06 -0.60
C TYR A 248 12.90 1.08 -1.80
N ALA A 249 12.58 1.90 -2.80
CA ALA A 249 13.35 2.02 -4.03
C ALA A 249 13.70 3.48 -4.32
N ILE A 250 14.91 3.73 -4.83
CA ILE A 250 15.48 5.06 -5.13
C ILE A 250 15.75 5.18 -6.62
N LYS A 251 15.32 6.31 -7.20
CA LYS A 251 15.63 6.71 -8.57
C LYS A 251 17.04 7.27 -8.71
#